data_b5c35b59b721e42f2cb5b0c3b6062eab
#
_entry.id   b5c35b59b721e42f2cb5b0c3b6062eab
#
_cell.length_a   1.000
_cell.length_b   1.000
_cell.length_c   1.000
_cell.angle_alpha   90.00
_cell.angle_beta   90.00
_cell.angle_gamma   90.00
#
_symmetry.space_group_name_H-M   'P 1'
#
loop_
_entity.id
_entity.type
_entity.pdbx_description
1 polymer ?
#
loop_
_entity_poly.entity_id
_entity_poly.type
_entity_poly.pdbx_seq_one_letter_code
_entity_poly.pdbx_strand_id
1 'polypeptide(L)'
;MPMRAKLALPVMVLALAACGSQDDAAEAPPETDETAIPVEPDGGIGDGAESLSDARDAAQVDSIPARFRGVWDYVDGSCDPASDLRVEISAERVIFYESVGEVENITDGPDGTEVDLAMEGEGQTWDSRFRLSLQGNPERLVMQNIEYPADPTNIRKRCAS
;
A
#
# COMPACT_ATOMS: atom_id res chain seq x y z
N MET A 1 -0.44 52.21 24.52
CA MET A 1 -1.81 52.35 23.96
C MET A 1 -2.12 51.07 23.20
N PRO A 2 -3.02 50.20 23.66
CA PRO A 2 -3.33 48.97 22.98
C PRO A 2 -4.59 49.13 22.10
N MET A 3 -4.44 48.86 20.81
CA MET A 3 -5.53 48.80 19.86
C MET A 3 -6.18 47.39 19.92
N ARG A 4 -7.43 47.34 20.40
CA ARG A 4 -8.27 46.14 20.40
C ARG A 4 -8.99 46.04 19.07
N ALA A 5 -8.60 45.08 18.23
CA ALA A 5 -9.36 44.69 17.03
C ALA A 5 -10.44 43.68 17.43
N LYS A 6 -11.70 44.00 17.20
CA LYS A 6 -12.85 43.12 17.38
C LYS A 6 -13.02 42.35 16.09
N LEU A 7 -12.79 41.02 16.12
CA LEU A 7 -13.13 40.11 15.03
C LEU A 7 -14.59 39.66 15.21
N ALA A 8 -15.41 39.97 14.23
CA ALA A 8 -16.79 39.48 14.13
C ALA A 8 -16.80 38.12 13.40
N LEU A 9 -17.40 37.09 14.03
CA LEU A 9 -17.67 35.80 13.42
C LEU A 9 -18.94 35.89 12.56
N PRO A 10 -18.97 35.36 11.32
CA PRO A 10 -20.19 35.09 10.62
C PRO A 10 -20.71 33.69 11.01
N VAL A 11 -21.96 33.65 11.47
CA VAL A 11 -22.72 32.42 11.70
C VAL A 11 -23.23 31.92 10.34
N MET A 12 -22.76 30.72 9.93
CA MET A 12 -23.21 30.05 8.71
C MET A 12 -24.30 29.03 9.07
N VAL A 13 -25.55 29.34 8.66
CA VAL A 13 -26.70 28.46 8.84
C VAL A 13 -26.69 27.39 7.73
N LEU A 14 -26.53 26.11 8.13
CA LEU A 14 -26.75 24.98 7.20
C LEU A 14 -28.24 24.61 7.15
N ALA A 15 -28.81 24.70 5.98
CA ALA A 15 -30.12 24.14 5.67
C ALA A 15 -29.99 22.66 5.31
N LEU A 16 -30.69 21.79 6.06
CA LEU A 16 -30.93 20.39 5.70
C LEU A 16 -32.02 20.31 4.64
N ALA A 17 -31.69 19.73 3.50
CA ALA A 17 -32.67 19.28 2.52
C ALA A 17 -32.78 17.75 2.62
N ALA A 18 -33.96 17.29 3.08
CA ALA A 18 -34.41 15.90 3.02
C ALA A 18 -35.23 15.70 1.75
N CYS A 19 -34.90 14.67 0.98
CA CYS A 19 -35.75 14.04 -0.06
C CYS A 19 -35.12 12.66 -0.29
N GLY A 20 -35.80 11.55 -0.33
CA GLY A 20 -37.17 11.21 -0.64
C GLY A 20 -37.07 9.79 -1.19
N SER A 21 -37.72 8.84 -0.54
CA SER A 21 -37.77 7.42 -0.92
C SER A 21 -38.49 7.27 -2.25
N GLN A 22 -37.97 6.45 -3.16
CA GLN A 22 -38.74 5.84 -4.23
C GLN A 22 -38.53 4.33 -4.17
N ASP A 23 -39.60 3.64 -3.77
CA ASP A 23 -39.79 2.21 -3.98
C ASP A 23 -40.12 2.01 -5.47
N ASP A 24 -39.25 1.26 -6.17
CA ASP A 24 -39.60 0.70 -7.47
C ASP A 24 -39.47 -0.83 -7.39
N ALA A 25 -40.65 -1.44 -7.53
CA ALA A 25 -40.80 -2.88 -7.58
C ALA A 25 -40.14 -3.45 -8.84
N ALA A 26 -39.16 -4.33 -8.63
CA ALA A 26 -38.53 -5.08 -9.71
C ALA A 26 -39.43 -6.26 -10.12
N GLU A 27 -39.87 -6.21 -11.34
CA GLU A 27 -40.54 -7.26 -12.12
C GLU A 27 -39.53 -8.37 -12.44
N ALA A 28 -39.89 -9.62 -12.13
CA ALA A 28 -39.07 -10.79 -12.41
C ALA A 28 -39.07 -11.13 -13.92
N PRO A 29 -37.91 -11.50 -14.48
CA PRO A 29 -37.84 -11.98 -15.86
C PRO A 29 -38.31 -13.43 -15.96
N PRO A 30 -38.88 -13.85 -17.09
CA PRO A 30 -39.40 -15.21 -17.31
C PRO A 30 -38.26 -16.22 -17.46
N GLU A 31 -38.49 -17.40 -16.89
CA GLU A 31 -37.64 -18.57 -17.06
C GLU A 31 -37.69 -19.05 -18.52
N THR A 32 -36.56 -19.02 -19.18
CA THR A 32 -36.37 -19.67 -20.50
C THR A 32 -35.78 -21.02 -20.28
N ASP A 33 -36.57 -22.03 -20.55
CA ASP A 33 -36.20 -23.45 -20.66
C ASP A 33 -35.26 -23.62 -21.86
N GLU A 34 -33.95 -23.75 -21.62
CA GLU A 34 -32.98 -24.09 -22.67
C GLU A 34 -32.51 -25.50 -22.54
N THR A 35 -33.02 -26.27 -23.48
CA THR A 35 -32.68 -27.62 -23.86
C THR A 35 -31.16 -27.85 -23.91
N ALA A 36 -30.66 -28.74 -23.07
CA ALA A 36 -29.27 -29.19 -23.08
C ALA A 36 -28.90 -29.83 -24.42
N ILE A 37 -27.97 -29.21 -25.13
CA ILE A 37 -27.30 -29.81 -26.29
C ILE A 37 -26.10 -30.60 -25.74
N PRO A 38 -25.97 -31.92 -26.03
CA PRO A 38 -24.78 -32.67 -25.68
C PRO A 38 -23.63 -32.24 -26.60
N VAL A 39 -22.61 -31.63 -26.00
CA VAL A 39 -21.34 -31.35 -26.70
C VAL A 39 -20.48 -32.59 -26.58
N GLU A 40 -20.24 -33.23 -27.73
CA GLU A 40 -19.24 -34.31 -27.87
C GLU A 40 -17.84 -33.75 -27.57
N PRO A 41 -16.96 -34.48 -26.86
CA PRO A 41 -15.58 -34.06 -26.64
C PRO A 41 -14.79 -34.29 -27.94
N ASP A 42 -14.60 -33.22 -28.69
CA ASP A 42 -13.71 -33.20 -29.84
C ASP A 42 -12.26 -33.15 -29.32
N GLY A 43 -11.55 -34.25 -29.52
CA GLY A 43 -10.15 -34.40 -29.19
C GLY A 43 -9.24 -33.60 -30.11
N GLY A 44 -9.10 -32.32 -29.82
CA GLY A 44 -8.10 -31.44 -30.43
C GLY A 44 -6.78 -31.49 -29.65
N ILE A 45 -5.82 -32.27 -30.15
CA ILE A 45 -4.41 -32.12 -29.78
C ILE A 45 -3.94 -30.82 -30.41
N GLY A 46 -3.96 -29.76 -29.67
CA GLY A 46 -3.37 -28.45 -29.99
C GLY A 46 -2.03 -28.31 -29.30
N ASP A 47 -0.99 -28.79 -29.97
CA ASP A 47 0.40 -28.41 -29.67
C ASP A 47 0.53 -26.92 -29.90
N GLY A 48 0.97 -26.20 -28.87
CA GLY A 48 1.34 -24.81 -29.03
C GLY A 48 0.74 -23.85 -28.02
N ALA A 49 0.59 -24.26 -26.77
CA ALA A 49 0.61 -23.31 -25.70
C ALA A 49 2.06 -22.94 -25.45
N GLU A 50 2.59 -22.01 -26.23
CA GLU A 50 3.78 -21.27 -25.78
C GLU A 50 3.39 -20.62 -24.48
N SER A 51 4.00 -21.17 -23.46
CA SER A 51 3.96 -20.72 -22.08
C SER A 51 4.25 -19.23 -22.04
N LEU A 52 3.24 -18.43 -21.80
CA LEU A 52 3.39 -17.04 -21.37
C LEU A 52 3.85 -17.02 -19.90
N SER A 53 4.90 -17.75 -19.60
CA SER A 53 5.54 -17.82 -18.28
C SER A 53 6.58 -16.71 -18.09
N ASP A 54 6.33 -15.52 -18.61
CA ASP A 54 7.11 -14.33 -18.29
C ASP A 54 6.31 -13.27 -17.50
N ALA A 55 5.13 -13.61 -17.01
CA ALA A 55 4.64 -12.98 -15.81
C ALA A 55 5.44 -13.62 -14.66
N ARG A 56 6.57 -13.02 -14.32
CA ARG A 56 7.37 -13.41 -13.15
C ARG A 56 6.42 -13.39 -11.97
N ASP A 57 6.11 -14.56 -11.45
CA ASP A 57 5.13 -14.75 -10.39
C ASP A 57 5.56 -13.95 -9.17
N ALA A 58 4.94 -12.79 -8.99
CA ALA A 58 5.04 -12.06 -7.74
C ALA A 58 4.31 -12.89 -6.68
N ALA A 59 5.08 -13.44 -5.75
CA ALA A 59 4.52 -14.28 -4.70
C ALA A 59 3.93 -13.38 -3.61
N GLN A 60 2.65 -13.57 -3.29
CA GLN A 60 2.07 -12.98 -2.11
C GLN A 60 2.66 -13.65 -0.87
N VAL A 61 3.12 -12.86 0.10
CA VAL A 61 3.72 -13.35 1.35
C VAL A 61 3.02 -12.72 2.55
N ASP A 62 2.95 -13.47 3.65
CA ASP A 62 2.16 -13.07 4.83
C ASP A 62 2.87 -12.05 5.72
N SER A 63 4.16 -11.79 5.51
CA SER A 63 4.93 -10.87 6.34
C SER A 63 6.13 -10.30 5.60
N ILE A 64 6.56 -9.11 5.99
CA ILE A 64 7.78 -8.50 5.41
C ILE A 64 8.96 -9.48 5.58
N PRO A 65 9.67 -9.83 4.50
CA PRO A 65 10.79 -10.77 4.55
C PRO A 65 11.85 -10.39 5.57
N ALA A 66 12.42 -11.39 6.28
CA ALA A 66 13.38 -11.18 7.36
C ALA A 66 14.61 -10.36 6.94
N ARG A 67 15.00 -10.40 5.66
CA ARG A 67 16.12 -9.63 5.11
C ARG A 67 15.95 -8.12 5.27
N PHE A 68 14.71 -7.61 5.29
CA PHE A 68 14.41 -6.19 5.47
C PHE A 68 14.17 -5.78 6.92
N ARG A 69 13.87 -6.73 7.82
CA ARG A 69 13.52 -6.43 9.20
C ARG A 69 14.71 -5.88 9.98
N GLY A 70 14.43 -5.01 10.93
CA GLY A 70 15.41 -4.37 11.81
C GLY A 70 15.32 -2.86 11.76
N VAL A 71 16.33 -2.21 12.32
CA VAL A 71 16.43 -0.75 12.38
C VAL A 71 17.36 -0.27 11.26
N TRP A 72 16.88 0.72 10.54
CA TRP A 72 17.59 1.35 9.44
C TRP A 72 17.60 2.86 9.61
N ASP A 73 18.72 3.49 9.28
CA ASP A 73 18.84 4.95 9.29
C ASP A 73 19.54 5.42 8.02
N TYR A 74 19.45 6.70 7.68
CA TYR A 74 20.16 7.23 6.51
C TYR A 74 21.66 6.96 6.62
N VAL A 75 22.37 7.03 5.50
CA VAL A 75 23.77 6.52 5.41
C VAL A 75 24.69 7.18 6.45
N ASP A 76 24.54 8.48 6.69
CA ASP A 76 25.34 9.25 7.65
C ASP A 76 24.66 9.41 9.02
N GLY A 77 23.50 8.79 9.22
CA GLY A 77 22.73 8.86 10.47
C GLY A 77 23.42 8.21 11.64
N SER A 78 23.07 8.65 12.84
CA SER A 78 23.60 8.15 14.09
C SER A 78 22.94 6.87 14.60
N CYS A 79 21.83 6.44 13.96
CA CYS A 79 20.92 5.40 14.45
C CYS A 79 20.22 5.77 15.77
N ASP A 80 20.21 7.05 16.12
CA ASP A 80 19.49 7.56 17.30
C ASP A 80 17.97 7.40 17.09
N PRO A 81 17.21 7.02 18.12
CA PRO A 81 15.75 6.98 18.05
C PRO A 81 15.10 8.30 17.61
N ALA A 82 15.77 9.42 17.81
CA ALA A 82 15.32 10.75 17.41
C ALA A 82 15.71 11.13 15.96
N SER A 83 16.34 10.24 15.20
CA SER A 83 16.63 10.50 13.78
C SER A 83 15.33 10.48 12.95
N ASP A 84 15.08 11.57 12.25
CA ASP A 84 13.87 11.76 11.42
C ASP A 84 13.79 10.81 10.20
N LEU A 85 14.91 10.31 9.74
CA LEU A 85 14.98 9.34 8.64
C LEU A 85 15.12 7.88 9.09
N ARG A 86 15.14 7.65 10.42
CA ARG A 86 15.18 6.30 10.97
C ARG A 86 13.86 5.59 10.69
N VAL A 87 13.95 4.31 10.33
CA VAL A 87 12.81 3.43 10.16
C VAL A 87 13.08 2.10 10.88
N GLU A 88 12.06 1.57 11.52
CA GLU A 88 12.08 0.24 12.12
C GLU A 88 11.08 -0.65 11.41
N ILE A 89 11.55 -1.77 10.88
CA ILE A 89 10.76 -2.72 10.10
C ILE A 89 10.62 -4.02 10.87
N SER A 90 9.39 -4.40 11.16
CA SER A 90 9.03 -5.69 11.74
C SER A 90 8.38 -6.61 10.71
N ALA A 91 7.76 -7.70 11.13
CA ALA A 91 7.04 -8.61 10.25
C ALA A 91 5.77 -7.97 9.63
N GLU A 92 5.06 -7.17 10.44
CA GLU A 92 3.72 -6.70 10.13
C GLU A 92 3.59 -5.17 10.24
N ARG A 93 4.71 -4.47 10.53
CA ARG A 93 4.68 -3.04 10.82
C ARG A 93 5.95 -2.34 10.37
N VAL A 94 5.81 -1.11 9.93
CA VAL A 94 6.90 -0.18 9.66
C VAL A 94 6.71 1.08 10.50
N ILE A 95 7.70 1.43 11.33
CA ILE A 95 7.67 2.59 12.21
C ILE A 95 8.62 3.65 11.66
N PHE A 96 8.07 4.82 11.39
CA PHE A 96 8.78 6.03 11.00
C PHE A 96 8.90 6.99 12.20
N TYR A 97 9.53 8.14 12.04
CA TYR A 97 9.71 9.12 13.11
C TYR A 97 8.37 9.64 13.66
N GLU A 98 7.41 9.97 12.79
CA GLU A 98 6.13 10.59 13.18
C GLU A 98 4.90 9.77 12.73
N SER A 99 5.11 8.56 12.24
CA SER A 99 4.02 7.73 11.76
C SER A 99 4.33 6.24 11.88
N VAL A 100 3.29 5.44 11.84
CA VAL A 100 3.36 3.97 11.81
C VAL A 100 2.52 3.46 10.66
N GLY A 101 3.01 2.43 9.97
CA GLY A 101 2.27 1.70 8.94
C GLY A 101 2.06 0.26 9.36
N GLU A 102 0.82 -0.18 9.41
CA GLU A 102 0.46 -1.59 9.53
C GLU A 102 0.41 -2.21 8.13
N VAL A 103 0.95 -3.42 8.00
CA VAL A 103 0.99 -4.12 6.72
C VAL A 103 -0.39 -4.61 6.34
N GLU A 104 -0.85 -4.27 5.13
CA GLU A 104 -2.09 -4.77 4.55
C GLU A 104 -1.85 -5.85 3.49
N ASN A 105 -0.81 -5.65 2.67
CA ASN A 105 -0.48 -6.59 1.60
C ASN A 105 1.02 -6.56 1.31
N ILE A 106 1.56 -7.71 0.87
CA ILE A 106 2.96 -7.83 0.47
C ILE A 106 3.05 -8.64 -0.80
N THR A 107 3.84 -8.14 -1.75
CA THR A 107 4.14 -8.82 -2.99
C THR A 107 5.66 -8.89 -3.17
N ASP A 108 6.23 -10.09 -3.16
CA ASP A 108 7.67 -10.28 -3.40
C ASP A 108 7.92 -10.55 -4.88
N GLY A 109 8.79 -9.77 -5.49
CA GLY A 109 9.09 -9.81 -6.90
C GLY A 109 10.56 -9.59 -7.23
N PRO A 110 10.94 -9.68 -8.51
CA PRO A 110 12.34 -9.59 -8.94
C PRO A 110 12.97 -8.21 -8.71
N ASP A 111 12.15 -7.16 -8.70
CA ASP A 111 12.60 -5.77 -8.53
C ASP A 111 12.57 -5.31 -7.07
N GLY A 112 12.16 -6.19 -6.15
CA GLY A 112 12.03 -5.94 -4.73
C GLY A 112 10.71 -6.42 -4.16
N THR A 113 10.51 -6.18 -2.87
CA THR A 113 9.27 -6.49 -2.16
C THR A 113 8.43 -5.24 -2.08
N GLU A 114 7.22 -5.28 -2.62
CA GLU A 114 6.23 -4.21 -2.47
C GLU A 114 5.39 -4.47 -1.21
N VAL A 115 5.17 -3.42 -0.44
CA VAL A 115 4.44 -3.45 0.82
C VAL A 115 3.40 -2.34 0.81
N ASP A 116 2.14 -2.72 0.92
CA ASP A 116 1.03 -1.79 1.15
C ASP A 116 0.87 -1.60 2.65
N LEU A 117 0.81 -0.35 3.08
CA LEU A 117 0.73 0.06 4.48
C LEU A 117 -0.50 0.94 4.72
N ALA A 118 -1.31 0.57 5.71
CA ALA A 118 -2.25 1.49 6.34
C ALA A 118 -1.47 2.37 7.32
N MET A 119 -1.34 3.64 6.99
CA MET A 119 -0.52 4.61 7.71
C MET A 119 -1.35 5.39 8.74
N GLU A 120 -0.73 5.66 9.90
CA GLU A 120 -1.27 6.55 10.92
C GLU A 120 -0.17 7.47 11.43
N GLY A 121 -0.45 8.77 11.54
CA GLY A 121 0.46 9.77 12.08
C GLY A 121 -0.22 11.13 12.23
N GLU A 122 0.17 11.92 13.23
CA GLU A 122 -0.34 13.27 13.48
C GLU A 122 -1.89 13.38 13.52
N GLY A 123 -2.57 12.30 13.91
CA GLY A 123 -4.03 12.24 13.96
C GLY A 123 -4.71 12.07 12.58
N GLN A 124 -3.96 11.68 11.57
CA GLN A 124 -4.43 11.36 10.22
C GLN A 124 -4.17 9.91 9.89
N THR A 125 -4.94 9.37 8.95
CA THR A 125 -4.75 8.05 8.35
C THR A 125 -4.69 8.17 6.83
N TRP A 126 -3.83 7.37 6.20
CA TRP A 126 -3.68 7.30 4.74
C TRP A 126 -3.07 5.98 4.33
N ASP A 127 -3.17 5.62 3.07
CA ASP A 127 -2.50 4.46 2.50
C ASP A 127 -1.20 4.87 1.83
N SER A 128 -0.20 3.98 1.88
CA SER A 128 1.07 4.16 1.16
C SER A 128 1.61 2.84 0.69
N ARG A 129 2.22 2.86 -0.50
CA ARG A 129 2.90 1.70 -1.06
C ARG A 129 4.39 1.95 -1.18
N PHE A 130 5.18 1.02 -0.63
CA PHE A 130 6.63 1.08 -0.68
C PHE A 130 7.21 -0.14 -1.39
N ARG A 131 8.28 0.08 -2.16
CA ARG A 131 9.14 -0.98 -2.65
C ARG A 131 10.42 -1.04 -1.82
N LEU A 132 10.70 -2.21 -1.27
CA LEU A 132 11.89 -2.51 -0.49
C LEU A 132 12.88 -3.31 -1.33
N SER A 133 14.12 -2.89 -1.40
CA SER A 133 15.21 -3.65 -2.01
C SER A 133 16.50 -3.49 -1.21
N LEU A 134 17.43 -4.43 -1.35
CA LEU A 134 18.75 -4.37 -0.73
C LEU A 134 19.80 -4.21 -1.82
N GLN A 135 20.79 -3.34 -1.58
CA GLN A 135 21.89 -3.11 -2.51
C GLN A 135 23.22 -2.91 -1.80
N GLY A 136 24.31 -3.20 -2.53
CA GLY A 136 25.67 -2.90 -2.11
C GLY A 136 26.27 -3.90 -1.10
N ASN A 137 27.52 -3.62 -0.74
CA ASN A 137 28.26 -4.32 0.30
C ASN A 137 29.09 -3.29 1.08
N PRO A 138 28.78 -2.97 2.34
CA PRO A 138 27.71 -3.56 3.14
C PRO A 138 26.30 -3.25 2.61
N GLU A 139 25.34 -4.10 2.97
CA GLU A 139 23.96 -3.96 2.53
C GLU A 139 23.35 -2.62 2.93
N ARG A 140 22.61 -2.04 2.01
CA ARG A 140 21.81 -0.82 2.18
C ARG A 140 20.37 -1.12 1.81
N LEU A 141 19.45 -0.66 2.62
CA LEU A 141 18.02 -0.67 2.29
C LEU A 141 17.71 0.50 1.36
N VAL A 142 17.10 0.20 0.23
CA VAL A 142 16.40 1.18 -0.59
C VAL A 142 14.91 1.01 -0.32
N MET A 143 14.28 2.06 0.18
CA MET A 143 12.85 2.11 0.43
C MET A 143 12.28 3.25 -0.40
N GLN A 144 11.51 2.89 -1.42
CA GLN A 144 10.94 3.82 -2.38
C GLN A 144 9.43 3.87 -2.24
N ASN A 145 8.88 5.06 -2.03
CA ASN A 145 7.44 5.26 -2.16
C ASN A 145 7.09 5.19 -3.65
N ILE A 146 6.17 4.29 -4.04
CA ILE A 146 5.84 4.04 -5.45
C ILE A 146 5.00 5.18 -6.03
N GLU A 147 4.21 5.83 -5.21
CA GLU A 147 3.36 6.95 -5.60
C GLU A 147 4.16 8.24 -5.77
N TYR A 148 5.27 8.37 -5.03
CA TYR A 148 6.16 9.53 -5.05
C TYR A 148 7.63 9.11 -5.27
N PRO A 149 8.01 8.63 -6.47
CA PRO A 149 9.29 7.98 -6.71
C PRO A 149 10.51 8.93 -6.76
N ALA A 150 10.31 10.22 -6.55
CA ALA A 150 11.31 11.24 -6.91
C ALA A 150 12.43 11.46 -5.89
N ASP A 151 12.45 10.78 -4.74
CA ASP A 151 13.48 11.03 -3.72
C ASP A 151 14.61 9.99 -3.74
N PRO A 152 15.82 10.32 -4.25
CA PRO A 152 16.96 9.42 -4.24
C PRO A 152 17.58 9.23 -2.84
N THR A 153 17.13 9.95 -1.81
CA THR A 153 17.72 9.96 -0.47
C THR A 153 17.27 8.80 0.42
N ASN A 154 16.42 7.92 -0.09
CA ASN A 154 15.86 6.81 0.66
C ASN A 154 16.80 5.58 0.83
N ILE A 155 18.12 5.79 0.70
CA ILE A 155 19.12 4.75 0.95
C ILE A 155 19.51 4.79 2.43
N ARG A 156 19.36 3.64 3.11
CA ARG A 156 19.60 3.51 4.54
C ARG A 156 20.64 2.45 4.85
N LYS A 157 21.45 2.67 5.87
CA LYS A 157 22.31 1.66 6.49
C LYS A 157 21.54 0.92 7.57
N ARG A 158 21.91 -0.33 7.81
CA ARG A 158 21.42 -1.09 8.96
C ARG A 158 22.08 -0.58 10.23
N CYS A 159 21.30 -0.35 11.28
CA CYS A 159 21.78 -0.03 12.61
C CYS A 159 22.22 -1.32 13.33
N ALA A 160 23.25 -1.19 14.16
CA ALA A 160 23.65 -2.28 15.04
C ALA A 160 22.57 -2.48 16.14
N SER A 161 22.29 -3.74 16.44
CA SER A 161 21.39 -4.15 17.54
C SER A 161 22.08 -4.03 18.87
#